data_0b1ba8852310dc8c61c96a1be1aa6928
#
_entry.id   0b1ba8852310dc8c61c96a1be1aa6928
#
_cell.length_a   1.000
_cell.length_b   1.000
_cell.length_c   1.000
_cell.angle_alpha   90.00
_cell.angle_beta   90.00
_cell.angle_gamma   90.00
#
_symmetry.space_group_name_H-M   'P 1'
#
loop_
_entity.id
_entity.type
_entity.pdbx_description
1 polymer ?
#
loop_
_entity_poly.entity_id
_entity_poly.type
_entity_poly.pdbx_seq_one_letter_code
_entity_poly.pdbx_strand_id
1 'polypeptide(L)'
;YRRIIRKHFKHSLHVVDRYHVAQELNRKVDSIRLRIMKPYGCINYKDRTQEQKDAYYLLKHQNRFLFKHFNNAMCKDKKRLFDVTRKRYYNAHFRAYLNPYDIAQKLVSIHPDINKAWELKDEVTDFYVSNTVKTAPEAIEKVIKHLRESNIEELVAFSKTLSNWKVEIINSFCISKAEYNVSKDTGEITVEQKRINNALMENR
;
A
#
# COMPACT_ATOMS: atom_id res chain seq x y z
N TYR A 1 9.67 13.33 17.37
CA TYR A 1 8.64 12.52 18.03
C TYR A 1 9.25 11.40 18.87
N ARG A 2 10.02 10.44 18.33
CA ARG A 2 10.64 9.32 19.09
C ARG A 2 11.41 9.75 20.32
N ARG A 3 12.22 10.83 20.23
CA ARG A 3 12.99 11.36 21.36
C ARG A 3 12.09 11.84 22.50
N ILE A 4 10.96 12.49 22.16
CA ILE A 4 9.98 12.98 23.14
C ILE A 4 9.28 11.79 23.81
N ILE A 5 8.83 10.81 23.01
CA ILE A 5 8.14 9.62 23.53
C ILE A 5 9.06 8.85 24.50
N ARG A 6 10.30 8.56 24.09
CA ARG A 6 11.28 7.86 24.96
C ARG A 6 11.61 8.62 26.24
N LYS A 7 11.58 9.95 26.21
CA LYS A 7 11.86 10.79 27.37
C LYS A 7 10.69 10.87 28.34
N HIS A 8 9.48 11.03 27.84
CA HIS A 8 8.29 11.35 28.65
C HIS A 8 7.33 10.19 28.86
N PHE A 9 7.37 9.18 27.97
CA PHE A 9 6.46 8.02 27.98
C PHE A 9 7.23 6.70 27.98
N LYS A 10 8.09 6.53 29.00
CA LYS A 10 9.04 5.39 29.10
C LYS A 10 8.34 4.01 29.10
N HIS A 11 7.10 3.94 29.53
CA HIS A 11 6.30 2.70 29.65
C HIS A 11 5.23 2.58 28.54
N SER A 12 5.27 3.41 27.50
CA SER A 12 4.33 3.34 26.39
C SER A 12 4.86 2.47 25.25
N LEU A 13 3.95 1.70 24.64
CA LEU A 13 4.24 1.01 23.38
C LEU A 13 4.07 1.99 22.22
N HIS A 14 5.18 2.27 21.51
CA HIS A 14 5.12 3.11 20.34
C HIS A 14 4.77 2.28 19.11
N VAL A 15 3.71 2.66 18.42
CA VAL A 15 3.22 2.00 17.20
C VAL A 15 3.10 3.01 16.05
N VAL A 16 3.32 2.50 14.85
CA VAL A 16 2.97 3.21 13.60
C VAL A 16 1.70 2.58 13.06
N ASP A 17 0.67 3.41 12.89
CA ASP A 17 -0.57 2.98 12.25
C ASP A 17 -0.31 2.58 10.80
N ARG A 18 -0.79 1.39 10.43
CA ARG A 18 -0.72 0.86 9.07
C ARG A 18 -1.32 1.80 8.01
N TYR A 19 -2.30 2.63 8.39
CA TYR A 19 -2.85 3.63 7.49
C TYR A 19 -1.78 4.61 7.01
N HIS A 20 -0.92 5.10 7.91
CA HIS A 20 0.17 6.00 7.55
C HIS A 20 1.22 5.33 6.66
N VAL A 21 1.52 4.05 6.91
CA VAL A 21 2.43 3.27 6.06
C VAL A 21 1.83 3.10 4.66
N ALA A 22 0.55 2.72 4.57
CA ALA A 22 -0.15 2.58 3.30
C ALA A 22 -0.26 3.91 2.53
N GLN A 23 -0.51 5.01 3.24
CA GLN A 23 -0.57 6.35 2.65
C GLN A 23 0.77 6.75 2.04
N GLU A 24 1.87 6.53 2.77
CA GLU A 24 3.21 6.85 2.25
C GLU A 24 3.59 5.96 1.06
N LEU A 25 3.27 4.67 1.11
CA LEU A 25 3.45 3.76 -0.01
C LEU A 25 2.68 4.22 -1.25
N ASN A 26 1.40 4.57 -1.07
CA ASN A 26 0.58 5.08 -2.17
C ASN A 26 1.16 6.37 -2.79
N ARG A 27 1.76 7.25 -1.97
CA ARG A 27 2.49 8.42 -2.48
C ARG A 27 3.69 8.04 -3.34
N LYS A 28 4.44 6.99 -2.96
CA LYS A 28 5.58 6.50 -3.77
C LYS A 28 5.11 5.89 -5.09
N VAL A 29 4.05 5.07 -5.06
CA VAL A 29 3.43 4.51 -6.28
C VAL A 29 2.93 5.63 -7.19
N ASP A 30 2.31 6.67 -6.63
CA ASP A 30 1.85 7.83 -7.41
C ASP A 30 3.03 8.63 -8.01
N SER A 31 4.12 8.79 -7.28
CA SER A 31 5.35 9.43 -7.79
C SER A 31 5.93 8.68 -8.99
N ILE A 32 6.00 7.34 -8.93
CA ILE A 32 6.42 6.49 -10.05
C ILE A 32 5.50 6.71 -11.25
N ARG A 33 4.18 6.66 -11.03
CA ARG A 33 3.18 6.92 -12.07
C ARG A 33 3.38 8.28 -12.74
N LEU A 34 3.55 9.33 -11.93
CA LEU A 34 3.74 10.69 -12.42
C LEU A 34 5.04 10.84 -13.22
N ARG A 35 6.14 10.22 -12.73
CA ARG A 35 7.43 10.19 -13.43
C ARG A 35 7.29 9.57 -14.81
N ILE A 36 6.61 8.43 -14.92
CA ILE A 36 6.39 7.71 -16.17
C ILE A 36 5.39 8.45 -17.08
N MET A 37 4.41 9.12 -16.52
CA MET A 37 3.41 9.87 -17.28
C MET A 37 3.95 11.16 -17.88
N LYS A 38 4.92 11.81 -17.23
CA LYS A 38 5.44 13.13 -17.60
C LYS A 38 5.89 13.24 -19.06
N PRO A 39 6.68 12.31 -19.62
CA PRO A 39 7.09 12.39 -21.03
C PRO A 39 5.91 12.44 -22.00
N TYR A 40 4.86 11.63 -21.74
CA TYR A 40 3.66 11.65 -22.57
C TYR A 40 2.91 12.99 -22.48
N GLY A 41 2.93 13.64 -21.32
CA GLY A 41 2.28 14.93 -21.11
C GLY A 41 2.94 16.09 -21.84
N CYS A 42 4.25 16.01 -22.08
CA CYS A 42 5.02 17.05 -22.76
C CYS A 42 4.83 17.08 -24.30
N ILE A 43 4.33 15.99 -24.89
CA ILE A 43 4.06 15.91 -26.33
C ILE A 43 2.68 16.50 -26.61
N ASN A 44 2.55 17.33 -27.65
CA ASN A 44 1.24 17.81 -28.10
C ASN A 44 0.32 16.63 -28.43
N TYR A 45 -0.95 16.73 -28.10
CA TYR A 45 -1.91 15.63 -28.29
C TYR A 45 -1.97 15.16 -29.76
N LYS A 46 -1.85 16.09 -30.74
CA LYS A 46 -1.90 15.77 -32.17
C LYS A 46 -0.70 14.94 -32.61
N ASP A 47 0.45 15.15 -31.98
CA ASP A 47 1.73 14.53 -32.35
C ASP A 47 1.97 13.21 -31.63
N ARG A 48 1.12 12.85 -30.66
CA ARG A 48 1.20 11.55 -29.94
C ARG A 48 0.78 10.40 -30.86
N THR A 49 1.55 9.33 -30.82
CA THR A 49 1.10 8.03 -31.34
C THR A 49 -0.13 7.52 -30.58
N GLN A 50 -0.84 6.55 -31.16
CA GLN A 50 -1.99 5.96 -30.46
C GLN A 50 -1.58 5.30 -29.14
N GLU A 51 -0.45 4.60 -29.12
CA GLU A 51 0.11 3.99 -27.90
C GLU A 51 0.40 5.03 -26.81
N GLN A 52 0.96 6.18 -27.18
CA GLN A 52 1.23 7.28 -26.23
C GLN A 52 -0.07 7.92 -25.71
N LYS A 53 -1.11 8.02 -26.54
CA LYS A 53 -2.44 8.47 -26.12
C LYS A 53 -3.05 7.51 -25.13
N ASP A 54 -2.95 6.22 -25.40
CA ASP A 54 -3.48 5.17 -24.54
C ASP A 54 -2.74 5.09 -23.20
N ALA A 55 -1.40 5.16 -23.21
CA ALA A 55 -0.58 5.19 -22.01
C ALA A 55 -0.91 6.42 -21.14
N TYR A 56 -0.97 7.60 -21.74
CA TYR A 56 -1.33 8.82 -21.01
C TYR A 56 -2.74 8.74 -20.43
N TYR A 57 -3.71 8.22 -21.19
CA TYR A 57 -5.08 8.04 -20.73
C TYR A 57 -5.15 7.09 -19.51
N LEU A 58 -4.47 5.96 -19.59
CA LEU A 58 -4.44 4.98 -18.50
C LEU A 58 -3.80 5.57 -17.25
N LEU A 59 -2.63 6.17 -17.37
CA LEU A 59 -1.89 6.75 -16.25
C LEU A 59 -2.62 7.94 -15.60
N LYS A 60 -3.38 8.71 -16.38
CA LYS A 60 -4.10 9.89 -15.90
C LYS A 60 -5.50 9.58 -15.37
N HIS A 61 -6.27 8.77 -16.08
CA HIS A 61 -7.71 8.59 -15.81
C HIS A 61 -8.06 7.22 -15.21
N GLN A 62 -7.16 6.23 -15.31
CA GLN A 62 -7.38 4.89 -14.76
C GLN A 62 -6.40 4.54 -13.61
N ASN A 63 -5.64 5.51 -13.12
CA ASN A 63 -4.66 5.36 -12.04
C ASN A 63 -5.25 4.76 -10.75
N ARG A 64 -6.55 4.92 -10.49
CA ARG A 64 -7.25 4.36 -9.33
C ARG A 64 -7.02 2.85 -9.16
N PHE A 65 -6.75 2.12 -10.24
CA PHE A 65 -6.50 0.69 -10.20
C PHE A 65 -5.16 0.36 -9.55
N LEU A 66 -4.14 1.21 -9.66
CA LEU A 66 -2.84 1.01 -9.03
C LEU A 66 -2.92 0.99 -7.50
N PHE A 67 -3.92 1.68 -6.93
CA PHE A 67 -4.12 1.77 -5.48
C PHE A 67 -5.04 0.67 -4.93
N LYS A 68 -5.53 -0.22 -5.79
CA LYS A 68 -6.34 -1.38 -5.39
C LYS A 68 -5.46 -2.62 -5.31
N HIS A 69 -5.75 -3.47 -4.33
CA HIS A 69 -5.09 -4.76 -4.21
C HIS A 69 -5.61 -5.72 -5.29
N PHE A 70 -4.71 -6.38 -6.02
CA PHE A 70 -5.09 -7.21 -7.16
C PHE A 70 -6.06 -8.34 -6.77
N ASN A 71 -5.69 -9.11 -5.75
CA ASN A 71 -6.48 -10.28 -5.33
C ASN A 71 -7.66 -9.95 -4.40
N ASN A 72 -7.53 -8.89 -3.57
CA ASN A 72 -8.43 -8.63 -2.45
C ASN A 72 -9.37 -7.44 -2.68
N ALA A 73 -9.21 -6.68 -3.78
CA ALA A 73 -10.14 -5.61 -4.09
C ALA A 73 -11.51 -6.16 -4.48
N MET A 74 -12.54 -5.72 -3.74
CA MET A 74 -13.92 -6.16 -3.94
C MET A 74 -14.78 -5.03 -4.48
N CYS A 75 -15.76 -5.37 -5.30
CA CYS A 75 -16.80 -4.46 -5.75
C CYS A 75 -18.00 -4.47 -4.80
N LYS A 76 -18.95 -3.55 -5.02
CA LYS A 76 -20.21 -3.47 -4.26
C LYS A 76 -21.03 -4.77 -4.33
N ASP A 77 -20.92 -5.51 -5.43
CA ASP A 77 -21.56 -6.82 -5.66
C ASP A 77 -20.84 -7.98 -4.95
N LYS A 78 -19.89 -7.70 -4.07
CA LYS A 78 -19.06 -8.67 -3.34
C LYS A 78 -18.23 -9.60 -4.23
N LYS A 79 -18.04 -9.26 -5.51
CA LYS A 79 -17.15 -9.97 -6.43
C LYS A 79 -15.80 -9.26 -6.52
N ARG A 80 -14.74 -10.00 -6.89
CA ARG A 80 -13.41 -9.43 -7.09
C ARG A 80 -13.43 -8.37 -8.17
N LEU A 81 -12.73 -7.25 -7.94
CA LEU A 81 -12.66 -6.17 -8.91
C LEU A 81 -11.93 -6.63 -10.19
N PHE A 82 -10.78 -7.30 -10.01
CA PHE A 82 -9.93 -7.77 -11.10
C PHE A 82 -10.20 -9.25 -11.43
N ASP A 83 -11.45 -9.55 -11.76
CA ASP A 83 -11.85 -10.87 -12.22
C ASP A 83 -11.99 -10.87 -13.74
N VAL A 84 -11.27 -11.77 -14.41
CA VAL A 84 -11.26 -11.91 -15.87
C VAL A 84 -12.65 -12.24 -16.43
N THR A 85 -13.49 -12.92 -15.63
CA THR A 85 -14.84 -13.35 -16.02
C THR A 85 -15.89 -12.23 -15.90
N ARG A 86 -15.53 -11.08 -15.35
CA ARG A 86 -16.48 -9.96 -15.21
C ARG A 86 -16.99 -9.49 -16.56
N LYS A 87 -18.24 -9.04 -16.55
CA LYS A 87 -18.87 -8.44 -17.74
C LYS A 87 -18.02 -7.28 -18.27
N ARG A 88 -17.77 -7.29 -19.56
CA ARG A 88 -17.09 -6.22 -20.27
C ARG A 88 -18.08 -5.15 -20.71
N TYR A 89 -17.65 -3.90 -20.63
CA TYR A 89 -18.42 -2.74 -21.05
C TYR A 89 -17.65 -2.00 -22.14
N TYR A 90 -18.37 -1.36 -23.06
CA TYR A 90 -17.75 -0.60 -24.12
C TYR A 90 -16.97 0.58 -23.54
N ASN A 91 -15.68 0.63 -23.86
CA ASN A 91 -14.81 1.73 -23.51
C ASN A 91 -14.54 2.59 -24.77
N ALA A 92 -15.05 3.82 -24.78
CA ALA A 92 -14.99 4.69 -25.95
C ALA A 92 -13.54 5.09 -26.32
N HIS A 93 -12.63 5.21 -25.33
CA HIS A 93 -11.24 5.54 -25.61
C HIS A 93 -10.53 4.44 -26.40
N PHE A 94 -10.70 3.18 -25.96
CA PHE A 94 -10.10 2.01 -26.63
C PHE A 94 -10.95 1.43 -27.77
N ARG A 95 -12.18 1.92 -27.95
CA ARG A 95 -13.16 1.39 -28.90
C ARG A 95 -13.33 -0.14 -28.76
N ALA A 96 -13.29 -0.65 -27.54
CA ALA A 96 -13.31 -2.07 -27.21
C ALA A 96 -14.16 -2.35 -25.96
N TYR A 97 -14.64 -3.58 -25.84
CA TYR A 97 -15.31 -4.05 -24.63
C TYR A 97 -14.27 -4.53 -23.62
N LEU A 98 -14.16 -3.83 -22.49
CA LEU A 98 -13.16 -4.05 -21.45
C LEU A 98 -13.83 -4.15 -20.06
N ASN A 99 -13.26 -4.98 -19.21
CA ASN A 99 -13.58 -5.02 -17.79
C ASN A 99 -12.43 -4.40 -16.97
N PRO A 100 -12.56 -4.24 -15.64
CA PRO A 100 -11.49 -3.71 -14.80
C PRO A 100 -10.18 -4.49 -14.87
N TYR A 101 -10.23 -5.82 -15.06
CA TYR A 101 -9.04 -6.63 -15.23
C TYR A 101 -8.28 -6.26 -16.50
N ASP A 102 -8.98 -6.18 -17.64
CA ASP A 102 -8.38 -5.82 -18.93
C ASP A 102 -7.71 -4.44 -18.87
N ILE A 103 -8.35 -3.46 -18.20
CA ILE A 103 -7.81 -2.10 -18.03
C ILE A 103 -6.58 -2.12 -17.12
N ALA A 104 -6.61 -2.89 -16.04
CA ALA A 104 -5.48 -3.00 -15.12
C ALA A 104 -4.27 -3.66 -15.80
N GLN A 105 -4.48 -4.71 -16.60
CA GLN A 105 -3.41 -5.34 -17.38
C GLN A 105 -2.78 -4.36 -18.37
N LYS A 106 -3.59 -3.60 -19.10
CA LYS A 106 -3.09 -2.53 -19.97
C LYS A 106 -2.29 -1.47 -19.21
N LEU A 107 -2.71 -1.12 -18.00
CA LEU A 107 -2.04 -0.11 -17.17
C LEU A 107 -0.65 -0.58 -16.71
N VAL A 108 -0.52 -1.81 -16.24
CA VAL A 108 0.77 -2.34 -15.76
C VAL A 108 1.72 -2.67 -16.91
N SER A 109 1.22 -2.94 -18.11
CA SER A 109 2.04 -3.20 -19.29
C SER A 109 2.72 -1.94 -19.87
N ILE A 110 2.34 -0.74 -19.43
CA ILE A 110 2.93 0.52 -19.92
C ILE A 110 4.43 0.61 -19.61
N HIS A 111 4.82 0.19 -18.39
CA HIS A 111 6.21 0.28 -17.95
C HIS A 111 6.51 -0.76 -16.87
N PRO A 112 7.68 -1.41 -16.89
CA PRO A 112 8.08 -2.40 -15.89
C PRO A 112 7.99 -1.88 -14.45
N ASP A 113 8.38 -0.61 -14.22
CA ASP A 113 8.32 -0.01 -12.88
C ASP A 113 6.87 0.09 -12.35
N ILE A 114 5.88 0.29 -13.21
CA ILE A 114 4.47 0.32 -12.80
C ILE A 114 4.04 -1.06 -12.32
N ASN A 115 4.36 -2.10 -13.09
CA ASN A 115 4.05 -3.48 -12.71
C ASN A 115 4.72 -3.85 -11.39
N LYS A 116 6.02 -3.58 -11.28
CA LYS A 116 6.82 -3.89 -10.08
C LYS A 116 6.32 -3.11 -8.85
N ALA A 117 5.96 -1.84 -9.03
CA ALA A 117 5.41 -1.02 -7.96
C ALA A 117 4.05 -1.55 -7.47
N TRP A 118 3.21 -2.03 -8.38
CA TRP A 118 1.93 -2.63 -8.00
C TRP A 118 2.10 -3.94 -7.22
N GLU A 119 2.97 -4.84 -7.70
CA GLU A 119 3.31 -6.10 -7.02
C GLU A 119 3.83 -5.85 -5.60
N LEU A 120 4.82 -4.97 -5.44
CA LEU A 120 5.42 -4.66 -4.15
C LEU A 120 4.46 -3.91 -3.22
N LYS A 121 3.55 -3.07 -3.77
CA LYS A 121 2.47 -2.47 -2.98
C LYS A 121 1.54 -3.54 -2.41
N ASP A 122 1.17 -4.53 -3.21
CA ASP A 122 0.32 -5.64 -2.76
C ASP A 122 1.05 -6.47 -1.70
N GLU A 123 2.34 -6.76 -1.88
CA GLU A 123 3.17 -7.47 -0.90
C GLU A 123 3.21 -6.73 0.47
N VAL A 124 3.39 -5.41 0.47
CA VAL A 124 3.32 -4.60 1.71
C VAL A 124 1.94 -4.67 2.34
N THR A 125 0.88 -4.72 1.55
CA THR A 125 -0.49 -4.86 2.06
C THR A 125 -0.72 -6.24 2.67
N ASP A 126 -0.27 -7.28 1.98
CA ASP A 126 -0.38 -8.67 2.44
C ASP A 126 0.44 -8.93 3.70
N PHE A 127 1.57 -8.23 3.87
CA PHE A 127 2.35 -8.28 5.11
C PHE A 127 1.47 -8.01 6.34
N TYR A 128 0.58 -7.02 6.30
CA TYR A 128 -0.30 -6.70 7.44
C TYR A 128 -1.47 -7.66 7.62
N VAL A 129 -1.83 -8.42 6.59
CA VAL A 129 -2.97 -9.35 6.63
C VAL A 129 -2.53 -10.76 7.03
N SER A 130 -1.37 -11.19 6.53
CA SER A 130 -0.93 -12.59 6.60
C SER A 130 0.00 -12.88 7.77
N ASN A 131 0.44 -11.86 8.53
CA ASN A 131 1.40 -12.06 9.60
C ASN A 131 0.81 -11.84 10.99
N THR A 132 1.49 -12.42 11.96
CA THR A 132 1.23 -12.30 13.39
C THR A 132 2.42 -11.65 14.08
N VAL A 133 2.32 -11.37 15.38
CA VAL A 133 3.44 -10.85 16.19
C VAL A 133 4.71 -11.69 16.01
N LYS A 134 4.58 -13.02 15.92
CA LYS A 134 5.72 -13.94 15.81
C LYS A 134 6.37 -13.92 14.44
N THR A 135 5.59 -13.77 13.37
CA THR A 135 6.09 -13.85 11.98
C THR A 135 6.44 -12.49 11.37
N ALA A 136 5.88 -11.41 11.93
CA ALA A 136 6.10 -10.05 11.41
C ALA A 136 7.58 -9.61 11.36
N PRO A 137 8.47 -9.97 12.32
CA PRO A 137 9.88 -9.56 12.28
C PRO A 137 10.63 -10.07 11.04
N GLU A 138 10.42 -11.34 10.66
CA GLU A 138 11.04 -11.92 9.46
C GLU A 138 10.37 -11.41 8.18
N ALA A 139 9.05 -11.31 8.19
CA ALA A 139 8.28 -10.89 7.04
C ALA A 139 8.61 -9.45 6.62
N ILE A 140 8.77 -8.51 7.58
CA ILE A 140 9.11 -7.13 7.26
C ILE A 140 10.52 -7.00 6.65
N GLU A 141 11.47 -7.85 7.08
CA GLU A 141 12.81 -7.85 6.49
C GLU A 141 12.78 -8.31 5.02
N LYS A 142 11.95 -9.32 4.70
CA LYS A 142 11.74 -9.77 3.32
C LYS A 142 11.15 -8.65 2.46
N VAL A 143 10.11 -7.97 2.95
CA VAL A 143 9.48 -6.83 2.27
C VAL A 143 10.50 -5.71 2.03
N ILE A 144 11.28 -5.33 3.05
CA ILE A 144 12.32 -4.31 2.94
C ILE A 144 13.38 -4.70 1.91
N LYS A 145 13.79 -5.96 1.90
CA LYS A 145 14.75 -6.50 0.92
C LYS A 145 14.21 -6.39 -0.51
N HIS A 146 12.98 -6.87 -0.76
CA HIS A 146 12.36 -6.83 -2.09
C HIS A 146 12.18 -5.39 -2.60
N LEU A 147 11.82 -4.46 -1.72
CA LEU A 147 11.73 -3.03 -2.06
C LEU A 147 13.10 -2.45 -2.46
N ARG A 148 14.20 -2.84 -1.79
CA ARG A 148 15.57 -2.42 -2.15
C ARG A 148 16.02 -3.00 -3.48
N GLU A 149 15.76 -4.29 -3.69
CA GLU A 149 16.13 -5.03 -4.89
C GLU A 149 15.31 -4.62 -6.13
N SER A 150 14.23 -3.87 -5.95
CA SER A 150 13.44 -3.33 -7.07
C SER A 150 14.23 -2.38 -7.95
N ASN A 151 15.27 -1.74 -7.42
CA ASN A 151 16.05 -0.66 -8.06
C ASN A 151 15.22 0.55 -8.53
N ILE A 152 13.99 0.70 -8.00
CA ILE A 152 13.11 1.85 -8.25
C ILE A 152 13.36 2.84 -7.12
N GLU A 153 13.86 4.04 -7.44
CA GLU A 153 14.30 5.04 -6.46
C GLU A 153 13.25 5.32 -5.37
N GLU A 154 12.00 5.49 -5.76
CA GLU A 154 10.89 5.79 -4.86
C GLU A 154 10.62 4.63 -3.87
N LEU A 155 10.74 3.38 -4.33
CA LEU A 155 10.55 2.19 -3.48
C LEU A 155 11.77 1.93 -2.59
N VAL A 156 12.97 2.17 -3.10
CA VAL A 156 14.20 2.13 -2.29
C VAL A 156 14.14 3.18 -1.18
N ALA A 157 13.67 4.39 -1.46
CA ALA A 157 13.45 5.41 -0.44
C ALA A 157 12.39 4.96 0.59
N PHE A 158 11.31 4.31 0.15
CA PHE A 158 10.29 3.75 1.04
C PHE A 158 10.84 2.62 1.92
N SER A 159 11.72 1.76 1.40
CA SER A 159 12.36 0.70 2.18
C SER A 159 13.16 1.25 3.37
N LYS A 160 13.83 2.42 3.19
CA LYS A 160 14.53 3.13 4.27
C LYS A 160 13.53 3.61 5.34
N THR A 161 12.37 4.11 4.91
CA THR A 161 11.29 4.50 5.82
C THR A 161 10.80 3.32 6.65
N LEU A 162 10.52 2.17 6.02
CA LEU A 162 10.13 0.94 6.73
C LEU A 162 11.23 0.47 7.70
N SER A 163 12.50 0.46 7.28
CA SER A 163 13.63 0.12 8.15
C SER A 163 13.69 1.01 9.39
N ASN A 164 13.46 2.31 9.23
CA ASN A 164 13.47 3.27 10.34
C ASN A 164 12.31 3.05 11.31
N TRP A 165 11.16 2.59 10.84
CA TRP A 165 9.96 2.39 11.63
C TRP A 165 9.67 0.91 11.93
N LYS A 166 10.64 0.01 11.66
CA LYS A 166 10.46 -1.43 11.77
C LYS A 166 9.90 -1.88 13.12
N VAL A 167 10.49 -1.39 14.21
CA VAL A 167 10.06 -1.76 15.56
C VAL A 167 8.62 -1.31 15.82
N GLU A 168 8.29 -0.08 15.47
CA GLU A 168 6.96 0.49 15.68
C GLU A 168 5.90 -0.16 14.78
N ILE A 169 6.30 -0.64 13.61
CA ILE A 169 5.45 -1.42 12.70
C ILE A 169 5.19 -2.80 13.29
N ILE A 170 6.22 -3.50 13.79
CA ILE A 170 6.06 -4.81 14.45
C ILE A 170 5.18 -4.68 15.69
N ASN A 171 5.37 -3.64 16.48
CA ASN A 171 4.54 -3.36 17.64
C ASN A 171 3.04 -3.23 17.30
N SER A 172 2.69 -2.82 16.09
CA SER A 172 1.28 -2.71 15.68
C SER A 172 0.55 -4.06 15.64
N PHE A 173 1.29 -5.17 15.51
CA PHE A 173 0.71 -6.51 15.56
C PHE A 173 0.38 -6.98 16.99
N CYS A 174 0.93 -6.33 18.00
CA CYS A 174 0.63 -6.62 19.41
C CYS A 174 -0.74 -6.10 19.83
N ILE A 175 -1.39 -5.27 19.01
CA ILE A 175 -2.67 -4.62 19.33
C ILE A 175 -3.74 -5.16 18.39
N SER A 176 -4.70 -5.92 18.91
CA SER A 176 -5.85 -6.36 18.11
C SER A 176 -6.81 -5.20 17.85
N LYS A 177 -7.60 -5.29 16.76
CA LYS A 177 -8.63 -4.28 16.45
C LYS A 177 -9.68 -4.13 17.55
N ALA A 178 -9.97 -5.20 18.30
CA ALA A 178 -10.92 -5.21 19.41
C ALA A 178 -10.39 -4.43 20.63
N GLU A 179 -9.08 -4.41 20.78
CA GLU A 179 -8.38 -3.78 21.91
C GLU A 179 -8.13 -2.29 21.69
N TYR A 180 -8.22 -1.81 20.43
CA TYR A 180 -8.05 -0.39 20.07
C TYR A 180 -9.32 0.45 20.27
N ASN A 181 -10.44 -0.19 20.62
CA ASN A 181 -11.64 0.52 21.02
C ASN A 181 -11.49 1.05 22.46
N VAL A 182 -10.64 2.09 22.58
CA VAL A 182 -10.82 3.05 23.68
C VAL A 182 -12.26 3.53 23.55
N SER A 183 -13.06 3.39 24.59
CA SER A 183 -14.35 4.00 24.65
C SER A 183 -14.18 5.47 24.29
N LYS A 184 -14.75 5.90 23.17
CA LYS A 184 -14.68 7.29 22.72
C LYS A 184 -15.30 8.23 23.74
N ASP A 185 -16.10 7.67 24.67
CA ASP A 185 -16.86 8.43 25.65
C ASP A 185 -16.11 8.65 26.98
N THR A 186 -15.17 7.79 27.36
CA THR A 186 -14.50 7.89 28.67
C THR A 186 -13.00 8.08 28.61
N GLY A 187 -12.35 7.81 27.49
CA GLY A 187 -10.88 7.87 27.39
C GLY A 187 -10.12 6.82 28.21
N GLU A 188 -10.85 5.91 28.88
CA GLU A 188 -10.26 4.89 29.75
C GLU A 188 -9.75 3.70 28.94
N ILE A 189 -8.53 3.28 29.27
CA ILE A 189 -7.91 2.06 28.73
C ILE A 189 -8.62 0.86 29.38
N THR A 190 -9.20 -0.04 28.58
CA THR A 190 -9.87 -1.25 29.09
C THR A 190 -8.92 -2.11 29.91
N VAL A 191 -9.48 -2.94 30.81
CA VAL A 191 -8.71 -3.89 31.65
C VAL A 191 -7.86 -4.82 30.79
N GLU A 192 -8.36 -5.21 29.62
CA GLU A 192 -7.64 -6.07 28.65
C GLU A 192 -6.43 -5.34 28.06
N GLN A 193 -6.55 -4.07 27.72
CA GLN A 193 -5.44 -3.24 27.25
C GLN A 193 -4.33 -3.11 28.31
N LYS A 194 -4.72 -2.99 29.59
CA LYS A 194 -3.77 -2.97 30.71
C LYS A 194 -3.02 -4.30 30.85
N ARG A 195 -3.71 -5.44 30.68
CA ARG A 195 -3.08 -6.78 30.70
C ARG A 195 -2.07 -6.97 29.59
N ILE A 196 -2.41 -6.57 28.36
CA ILE A 196 -1.52 -6.65 27.20
C ILE A 196 -0.30 -5.77 27.39
N ASN A 197 -0.49 -4.54 27.83
CA ASN A 197 0.61 -3.63 28.10
C ASN A 197 1.55 -4.20 29.18
N ASN A 198 1.02 -4.83 30.22
CA ASN A 198 1.82 -5.48 31.26
C ASN A 198 2.59 -6.70 30.71
N ALA A 199 1.92 -7.59 29.96
CA ALA A 199 2.56 -8.77 29.35
C ALA A 199 3.68 -8.40 28.36
N LEU A 200 3.56 -7.28 27.65
CA LEU A 200 4.58 -6.75 26.76
C LEU A 200 5.78 -6.14 27.52
N MET A 201 5.56 -5.70 28.75
CA MET A 201 6.63 -5.16 29.61
C MET A 201 7.41 -6.25 30.33
N GLU A 202 6.76 -7.39 30.67
CA GLU A 202 7.39 -8.54 31.32
C GLU A 202 8.29 -9.35 30.35
N ASN A 203 8.08 -9.24 29.02
CA ASN A 203 8.87 -9.91 27.98
C ASN A 203 10.01 -9.04 27.41
N ARG A 204 10.44 -8.02 28.10
CA ARG A 204 11.60 -7.16 27.78
C ARG A 204 12.73 -7.36 28.79
#